data_93fdedacebf38fdd2bfbd3c040c9375e
#
_entry.id   93fdedacebf38fdd2bfbd3c040c9375e
#
_cell.length_a   1.000
_cell.length_b   1.000
_cell.length_c   1.000
_cell.angle_alpha   90.00
_cell.angle_beta   90.00
_cell.angle_gamma   90.00
#
_symmetry.space_group_name_H-M   'P 1'
#
loop_
_entity.id
_entity.type
_entity.pdbx_description
1 polymer ?
#
loop_
_entity_poly.entity_id
_entity_poly.type
_entity_poly.pdbx_seq_one_letter_code
_entity_poly.pdbx_strand_id
1 'polypeptide(L)'
;VTHITIISDQVTSVDGRVDSVRGTFLIDPADLTAALGWELKPTGLCQGDVCVPVRDMDTVQVGERIDLSAVMDAVGQLSVVDIDAGTIAVALSAERRRGALRELDAPDFTLPDLNGALHSLSDWAGHKRLLVTFSSWCGCRYDLAGWQDLADELADDGFVVIAVAIDQRAEDVRPFADGLSMPVLFDPLHLLTELYAISNVPTVVWIDEVGRIARPNAEAFGTDTFAEFTGAESSPHLELVRR
;
A
#
# COMPACT_ATOMS: atom_id res chain seq x y z
N VAL A 1 -16.60 -25.34 15.97
CA VAL A 1 -16.61 -23.91 15.64
C VAL A 1 -15.23 -23.39 15.96
N THR A 2 -14.62 -22.71 15.03
CA THR A 2 -13.28 -22.09 15.19
C THR A 2 -13.48 -20.61 15.00
N HIS A 3 -12.86 -19.79 15.87
CA HIS A 3 -12.79 -18.36 15.64
C HIS A 3 -11.79 -18.09 14.54
N ILE A 4 -12.22 -17.33 13.53
CA ILE A 4 -11.43 -16.99 12.36
C ILE A 4 -11.23 -15.48 12.36
N THR A 5 -9.99 -15.05 12.30
CA THR A 5 -9.63 -13.63 12.18
C THR A 5 -9.48 -13.28 10.70
N ILE A 6 -10.28 -12.33 10.24
CA ILE A 6 -10.22 -11.77 8.89
C ILE A 6 -9.56 -10.40 8.99
N ILE A 7 -8.39 -10.25 8.37
CA ILE A 7 -7.64 -8.99 8.30
C ILE A 7 -7.86 -8.41 6.91
N SER A 8 -8.49 -7.25 6.84
CA SER A 8 -8.67 -6.45 5.62
C SER A 8 -8.35 -4.98 5.95
N ASP A 9 -9.19 -4.03 5.52
CA ASP A 9 -9.19 -2.65 6.04
C ASP A 9 -9.58 -2.56 7.52
N GLN A 10 -10.17 -3.60 8.04
CA GLN A 10 -10.52 -3.80 9.45
C GLN A 10 -10.14 -5.21 9.88
N VAL A 11 -9.99 -5.41 11.18
CA VAL A 11 -9.82 -6.74 11.77
C VAL A 11 -11.17 -7.20 12.30
N THR A 12 -11.71 -8.27 11.72
CA THR A 12 -13.01 -8.84 12.10
C THR A 12 -12.81 -10.28 12.55
N SER A 13 -13.49 -10.68 13.61
CA SER A 13 -13.52 -12.07 14.06
C SER A 13 -14.89 -12.68 13.81
N VAL A 14 -14.93 -13.83 13.17
CA VAL A 14 -16.15 -14.56 12.84
C VAL A 14 -16.05 -16.01 13.26
N ASP A 15 -17.18 -16.67 13.42
CA ASP A 15 -17.24 -18.11 13.69
C ASP A 15 -17.26 -18.89 12.39
N GLY A 16 -16.42 -19.91 12.29
CA GLY A 16 -16.37 -20.72 11.09
C GLY A 16 -15.83 -22.12 11.31
N ARG A 17 -15.39 -22.73 10.25
CA ARG A 17 -14.77 -24.05 10.24
C ARG A 17 -13.56 -24.05 9.31
N VAL A 18 -12.52 -24.73 9.73
CA VAL A 18 -11.34 -25.02 8.90
C VAL A 18 -11.67 -26.14 7.93
N ASP A 19 -11.40 -25.95 6.66
CA ASP A 19 -11.32 -27.00 5.65
C ASP A 19 -9.85 -27.29 5.34
N SER A 20 -9.27 -28.26 6.04
CA SER A 20 -7.85 -28.61 5.90
C SER A 20 -7.52 -29.25 4.55
N VAL A 21 -8.51 -29.77 3.81
CA VAL A 21 -8.32 -30.36 2.49
C VAL A 21 -8.15 -29.28 1.44
N ARG A 22 -8.95 -28.22 1.57
CA ARG A 22 -8.89 -27.07 0.67
C ARG A 22 -7.88 -25.99 1.13
N GLY A 23 -7.44 -26.06 2.39
CA GLY A 23 -6.54 -25.04 2.95
C GLY A 23 -7.22 -23.69 3.15
N THR A 24 -8.49 -23.69 3.56
CA THR A 24 -9.32 -22.48 3.64
C THR A 24 -10.22 -22.48 4.86
N PHE A 25 -10.94 -21.38 5.06
CA PHE A 25 -11.98 -21.23 6.06
C PHE A 25 -13.37 -21.19 5.42
N LEU A 26 -14.32 -21.88 6.07
CA LEU A 26 -15.73 -21.89 5.72
C LEU A 26 -16.51 -21.08 6.76
N ILE A 27 -17.14 -19.99 6.33
CA ILE A 27 -17.91 -19.07 7.18
C ILE A 27 -19.39 -19.04 6.75
N ASP A 28 -20.21 -18.39 7.58
CA ASP A 28 -21.61 -18.12 7.23
C ASP A 28 -21.67 -17.00 6.15
N PRO A 29 -22.62 -17.07 5.19
CA PRO A 29 -22.82 -16.01 4.21
C PRO A 29 -23.04 -14.62 4.81
N ALA A 30 -23.70 -14.53 5.97
CA ALA A 30 -23.92 -13.27 6.66
C ALA A 30 -22.61 -12.65 7.18
N ASP A 31 -21.68 -13.51 7.65
CA ASP A 31 -20.37 -13.09 8.14
C ASP A 31 -19.47 -12.58 6.98
N LEU A 32 -19.61 -13.16 5.78
CA LEU A 32 -18.92 -12.65 4.60
C LEU A 32 -19.32 -11.19 4.30
N THR A 33 -20.63 -10.92 4.37
CA THR A 33 -21.14 -9.56 4.15
C THR A 33 -20.66 -8.60 5.23
N ALA A 34 -20.71 -9.02 6.49
CA ALA A 34 -20.32 -8.18 7.62
C ALA A 34 -18.81 -7.88 7.62
N ALA A 35 -17.95 -8.87 7.28
CA ALA A 35 -16.51 -8.74 7.34
C ALA A 35 -15.88 -8.10 6.10
N LEU A 36 -16.41 -8.40 4.90
CA LEU A 36 -15.81 -8.04 3.62
C LEU A 36 -16.75 -7.26 2.68
N GLY A 37 -18.01 -7.10 3.07
CA GLY A 37 -19.01 -6.37 2.29
C GLY A 37 -19.49 -7.11 1.04
N TRP A 38 -19.10 -8.38 0.83
CA TRP A 38 -19.56 -9.20 -0.29
C TRP A 38 -20.79 -10.00 0.09
N GLU A 39 -21.78 -10.02 -0.78
CA GLU A 39 -23.03 -10.79 -0.64
C GLU A 39 -23.12 -11.80 -1.78
N LEU A 40 -23.40 -13.07 -1.45
CA LEU A 40 -23.64 -14.11 -2.43
C LEU A 40 -25.10 -14.02 -2.89
N LYS A 41 -25.31 -13.70 -4.18
CA LYS A 41 -26.61 -13.61 -4.85
C LYS A 41 -26.71 -14.64 -5.97
N PRO A 42 -27.89 -14.92 -6.50
CA PRO A 42 -28.05 -15.81 -7.66
C PRO A 42 -27.27 -15.35 -8.91
N THR A 43 -26.93 -14.06 -8.99
CA THR A 43 -26.18 -13.46 -10.08
C THR A 43 -24.65 -13.52 -9.87
N GLY A 44 -24.18 -13.93 -8.69
CA GLY A 44 -22.77 -13.97 -8.29
C GLY A 44 -22.48 -13.29 -6.97
N LEU A 45 -21.24 -12.90 -6.78
CA LEU A 45 -20.78 -12.15 -5.60
C LEU A 45 -20.95 -10.66 -5.85
N CYS A 46 -21.74 -10.01 -5.02
CA CYS A 46 -22.08 -8.58 -5.17
C CYS A 46 -21.57 -7.75 -3.99
N GLN A 47 -21.02 -6.56 -4.29
CA GLN A 47 -20.66 -5.54 -3.32
C GLN A 47 -21.22 -4.20 -3.78
N GLY A 48 -22.22 -3.67 -3.10
CA GLY A 48 -22.99 -2.52 -3.57
C GLY A 48 -23.63 -2.79 -4.93
N ASP A 49 -23.36 -1.93 -5.90
CA ASP A 49 -23.88 -2.02 -7.27
C ASP A 49 -23.02 -2.90 -8.19
N VAL A 50 -21.88 -3.39 -7.72
CA VAL A 50 -20.97 -4.22 -8.49
C VAL A 50 -21.23 -5.69 -8.20
N CYS A 51 -21.46 -6.49 -9.25
CA CYS A 51 -21.58 -7.94 -9.14
C CYS A 51 -20.56 -8.65 -10.03
N VAL A 52 -19.83 -9.58 -9.46
CA VAL A 52 -18.92 -10.49 -10.15
C VAL A 52 -19.63 -11.79 -10.41
N PRO A 53 -19.87 -12.19 -11.66
CA PRO A 53 -20.53 -13.46 -11.97
C PRO A 53 -19.67 -14.65 -11.50
N VAL A 54 -20.24 -15.54 -10.73
CA VAL A 54 -19.62 -16.80 -10.35
C VAL A 54 -20.14 -17.89 -11.29
N ARG A 55 -19.24 -18.47 -12.09
CA ARG A 55 -19.61 -19.47 -13.10
C ARG A 55 -20.07 -20.78 -12.50
N ASP A 56 -19.45 -21.16 -11.39
CA ASP A 56 -19.75 -22.41 -10.68
C ASP A 56 -19.88 -22.09 -9.19
N MET A 57 -21.12 -22.07 -8.73
CA MET A 57 -21.46 -21.74 -7.35
C MET A 57 -20.91 -22.76 -6.35
N ASP A 58 -20.73 -24.02 -6.76
CA ASP A 58 -20.19 -25.08 -5.91
C ASP A 58 -18.70 -24.88 -5.58
N THR A 59 -18.01 -23.97 -6.29
CA THR A 59 -16.63 -23.57 -5.95
C THR A 59 -16.58 -22.66 -4.75
N VAL A 60 -17.53 -21.74 -4.60
CA VAL A 60 -17.56 -20.75 -3.52
C VAL A 60 -18.49 -21.16 -2.38
N GLN A 61 -19.46 -22.04 -2.63
CA GLN A 61 -20.40 -22.49 -1.62
C GLN A 61 -20.20 -23.97 -1.30
N VAL A 62 -19.99 -24.28 -0.02
CA VAL A 62 -19.78 -25.63 0.50
C VAL A 62 -20.89 -25.94 1.49
N GLY A 63 -21.97 -26.56 0.99
CA GLY A 63 -23.22 -26.74 1.74
C GLY A 63 -23.86 -25.39 2.06
N GLU A 64 -24.06 -25.08 3.34
CA GLU A 64 -24.61 -23.79 3.79
C GLU A 64 -23.54 -22.73 4.05
N ARG A 65 -22.26 -23.04 3.82
CA ARG A 65 -21.13 -22.15 4.13
C ARG A 65 -20.43 -21.66 2.88
N ILE A 66 -19.67 -20.60 3.06
CA ILE A 66 -18.87 -19.94 2.01
C ILE A 66 -17.40 -20.24 2.23
N ASP A 67 -16.72 -20.62 1.16
CA ASP A 67 -15.27 -20.79 1.10
C ASP A 67 -14.61 -19.41 0.88
N LEU A 68 -13.90 -18.91 1.89
CA LEU A 68 -13.30 -17.57 1.85
C LEU A 68 -12.24 -17.43 0.74
N SER A 69 -11.37 -18.41 0.59
CA SER A 69 -10.34 -18.37 -0.46
C SER A 69 -10.96 -18.35 -1.85
N ALA A 70 -11.94 -19.22 -2.08
CA ALA A 70 -12.65 -19.28 -3.36
C ALA A 70 -13.41 -17.99 -3.68
N VAL A 71 -13.97 -17.32 -2.66
CA VAL A 71 -14.58 -15.99 -2.84
C VAL A 71 -13.52 -14.98 -3.24
N MET A 72 -12.37 -14.94 -2.55
CA MET A 72 -11.31 -13.97 -2.87
C MET A 72 -10.79 -14.17 -4.29
N ASP A 73 -10.58 -15.43 -4.70
CA ASP A 73 -10.17 -15.76 -6.07
C ASP A 73 -11.25 -15.32 -7.09
N ALA A 74 -12.51 -15.58 -6.81
CA ALA A 74 -13.61 -15.21 -7.71
C ALA A 74 -13.74 -13.70 -7.91
N VAL A 75 -13.48 -12.90 -6.85
CA VAL A 75 -13.54 -11.43 -6.94
C VAL A 75 -12.19 -10.81 -7.31
N GLY A 76 -11.15 -11.63 -7.57
CA GLY A 76 -9.82 -11.16 -7.97
C GLY A 76 -9.06 -10.42 -6.86
N GLN A 77 -9.35 -10.74 -5.59
CA GLN A 77 -8.62 -10.22 -4.44
C GLN A 77 -7.58 -11.22 -3.96
N LEU A 78 -6.36 -10.74 -3.75
CA LEU A 78 -5.31 -11.57 -3.16
C LEU A 78 -5.64 -11.85 -1.69
N SER A 79 -5.43 -13.09 -1.26
CA SER A 79 -5.55 -13.48 0.14
C SER A 79 -4.42 -14.42 0.56
N VAL A 80 -4.09 -14.39 1.84
CA VAL A 80 -3.15 -15.31 2.48
C VAL A 80 -3.83 -15.94 3.67
N VAL A 81 -3.81 -17.27 3.72
CA VAL A 81 -4.45 -18.06 4.78
C VAL A 81 -3.39 -18.70 5.66
N ASP A 82 -3.50 -18.48 6.97
CA ASP A 82 -2.77 -19.19 8.01
C ASP A 82 -3.77 -20.03 8.80
N ILE A 83 -3.82 -21.33 8.47
CA ILE A 83 -4.75 -22.29 9.10
C ILE A 83 -4.44 -22.47 10.58
N ASP A 84 -3.16 -22.51 10.94
CA ASP A 84 -2.71 -22.77 12.32
C ASP A 84 -3.02 -21.55 13.21
N ALA A 85 -2.84 -20.35 12.69
CA ALA A 85 -3.22 -19.12 13.39
C ALA A 85 -4.73 -18.81 13.33
N GLY A 86 -5.51 -19.53 12.53
CA GLY A 86 -6.93 -19.25 12.32
C GLY A 86 -7.17 -17.90 11.64
N THR A 87 -6.27 -17.47 10.75
CA THR A 87 -6.25 -16.11 10.20
C THR A 87 -6.25 -16.13 8.66
N ILE A 88 -7.02 -15.24 8.07
CA ILE A 88 -6.94 -14.89 6.65
C ILE A 88 -6.70 -13.40 6.50
N ALA A 89 -5.65 -13.02 5.78
CA ALA A 89 -5.40 -11.65 5.37
C ALA A 89 -5.87 -11.47 3.93
N VAL A 90 -6.65 -10.41 3.67
CA VAL A 90 -7.24 -10.08 2.38
C VAL A 90 -6.71 -8.73 1.93
N ALA A 91 -6.12 -8.66 0.75
CA ALA A 91 -5.70 -7.40 0.17
C ALA A 91 -6.90 -6.47 -0.08
N LEU A 92 -6.69 -5.17 0.10
CA LEU A 92 -7.70 -4.18 -0.27
C LEU A 92 -8.06 -4.32 -1.75
N SER A 93 -9.35 -4.18 -2.07
CA SER A 93 -9.78 -4.25 -3.47
C SER A 93 -9.13 -3.15 -4.30
N ALA A 94 -8.82 -3.46 -5.57
CA ALA A 94 -8.26 -2.47 -6.50
C ALA A 94 -9.18 -1.23 -6.64
N GLU A 95 -10.50 -1.40 -6.45
CA GLU A 95 -11.45 -0.28 -6.48
C GLU A 95 -11.36 0.61 -5.25
N ARG A 96 -11.18 0.06 -4.04
CA ARG A 96 -10.95 0.86 -2.83
C ARG A 96 -9.64 1.65 -2.91
N ARG A 97 -8.56 1.01 -3.39
CA ARG A 97 -7.29 1.70 -3.66
C ARG A 97 -7.46 2.83 -4.66
N ARG A 98 -8.16 2.58 -5.78
CA ARG A 98 -8.48 3.60 -6.79
C ARG A 98 -9.46 4.65 -6.27
N GLY A 99 -10.37 4.27 -5.34
CA GLY A 99 -11.31 5.19 -4.70
C GLY A 99 -10.57 6.25 -3.89
N ALA A 100 -9.71 5.85 -2.97
CA ALA A 100 -8.90 6.76 -2.17
C ALA A 100 -8.07 7.71 -3.06
N LEU A 101 -7.43 7.19 -4.12
CA LEU A 101 -6.69 8.00 -5.07
C LEU A 101 -7.57 8.95 -5.91
N ARG A 102 -8.82 8.56 -6.22
CA ARG A 102 -9.77 9.44 -6.91
C ARG A 102 -10.30 10.55 -6.00
N GLU A 103 -10.47 10.26 -4.72
CA GLU A 103 -10.88 11.22 -3.70
C GLU A 103 -9.70 12.06 -3.22
N LEU A 104 -8.48 11.75 -3.70
CA LEU A 104 -7.22 12.38 -3.34
C LEU A 104 -6.87 12.25 -1.85
N ASP A 105 -7.44 11.29 -1.14
CA ASP A 105 -7.02 10.96 0.21
C ASP A 105 -5.77 10.07 0.16
N ALA A 106 -4.73 10.47 0.89
CA ALA A 106 -3.49 9.70 0.94
C ALA A 106 -3.69 8.45 1.80
N PRO A 107 -3.61 7.24 1.21
CA PRO A 107 -3.72 6.01 1.99
C PRO A 107 -2.65 5.95 3.07
N ASP A 108 -3.04 5.67 4.31
CA ASP A 108 -2.08 5.43 5.39
C ASP A 108 -1.38 4.08 5.17
N PHE A 109 -0.14 3.98 5.63
CA PHE A 109 0.67 2.77 5.59
C PHE A 109 1.53 2.71 6.85
N THR A 110 2.03 1.52 7.17
CA THR A 110 3.04 1.33 8.21
C THR A 110 4.18 0.51 7.60
N LEU A 111 5.39 1.09 7.59
CA LEU A 111 6.60 0.48 7.06
C LEU A 111 7.74 0.55 8.09
N PRO A 112 8.65 -0.43 8.12
CA PRO A 112 9.85 -0.33 8.92
C PRO A 112 10.83 0.68 8.32
N ASP A 113 11.65 1.29 9.17
CA ASP A 113 12.91 1.89 8.75
C ASP A 113 13.98 0.80 8.52
N LEU A 114 15.19 1.21 8.13
CA LEU A 114 16.29 0.28 7.91
C LEU A 114 16.76 -0.45 9.21
N ASN A 115 16.33 -0.01 10.38
CA ASN A 115 16.64 -0.63 11.67
C ASN A 115 15.48 -1.48 12.21
N GLY A 116 14.35 -1.48 11.51
CA GLY A 116 13.17 -2.26 11.85
C GLY A 116 12.17 -1.51 12.75
N ALA A 117 12.39 -0.23 13.05
CA ALA A 117 11.38 0.58 13.73
C ALA A 117 10.23 0.90 12.78
N LEU A 118 8.99 0.71 13.24
CA LEU A 118 7.80 0.93 12.42
C LEU A 118 7.40 2.40 12.42
N HIS A 119 7.08 2.91 11.25
CA HIS A 119 6.59 4.27 11.03
C HIS A 119 5.34 4.23 10.14
N SER A 120 4.33 5.01 10.53
CA SER A 120 3.12 5.19 9.73
C SER A 120 3.11 6.58 9.09
N LEU A 121 2.47 6.74 7.94
CA LEU A 121 2.32 8.06 7.33
C LEU A 121 1.69 9.07 8.28
N SER A 122 0.76 8.60 9.13
CA SER A 122 0.10 9.39 10.16
C SER A 122 1.04 9.93 11.25
N ASP A 123 2.25 9.39 11.43
CA ASP A 123 3.25 9.94 12.38
C ASP A 123 3.68 11.36 12.01
N TRP A 124 3.55 11.71 10.73
CA TRP A 124 3.83 13.05 10.19
C TRP A 124 2.55 13.83 9.87
N ALA A 125 1.43 13.52 10.55
CA ALA A 125 0.20 14.29 10.37
C ALA A 125 0.39 15.76 10.74
N GLY A 126 -0.26 16.66 10.00
CA GLY A 126 -0.11 18.10 10.18
C GLY A 126 1.11 18.73 9.47
N HIS A 127 1.95 17.91 8.82
CA HIS A 127 3.04 18.38 7.97
C HIS A 127 2.71 18.17 6.49
N LYS A 128 3.25 19.00 5.62
CA LYS A 128 3.37 18.68 4.19
C LYS A 128 4.38 17.53 4.03
N ARG A 129 4.02 16.50 3.30
CA ARG A 129 4.83 15.30 3.13
C ARG A 129 5.14 15.06 1.67
N LEU A 130 6.40 14.83 1.36
CA LEU A 130 6.85 14.36 0.06
C LEU A 130 7.33 12.92 0.20
N LEU A 131 6.56 11.96 -0.32
CA LEU A 131 7.04 10.60 -0.46
C LEU A 131 7.93 10.52 -1.69
N VAL A 132 9.10 9.92 -1.55
CA VAL A 132 10.06 9.72 -2.64
C VAL A 132 10.39 8.24 -2.72
N THR A 133 9.91 7.54 -3.74
CA THR A 133 10.28 6.13 -3.94
C THR A 133 11.56 5.99 -4.73
N PHE A 134 12.42 5.09 -4.29
CA PHE A 134 13.71 4.82 -4.93
C PHE A 134 14.11 3.35 -4.75
N SER A 135 15.25 2.98 -5.35
CA SER A 135 15.87 1.69 -5.13
C SER A 135 17.39 1.78 -5.26
N SER A 136 18.12 0.90 -4.57
CA SER A 136 19.59 0.82 -4.63
C SER A 136 20.13 0.46 -6.02
N TRP A 137 19.37 -0.25 -6.83
CA TRP A 137 19.74 -0.63 -8.21
C TRP A 137 19.37 0.45 -9.25
N CYS A 138 18.57 1.46 -8.86
CA CYS A 138 18.23 2.61 -9.70
C CYS A 138 19.26 3.73 -9.53
N GLY A 139 19.55 4.48 -10.60
CA GLY A 139 20.36 5.72 -10.51
C GLY A 139 19.79 6.75 -9.56
N CYS A 140 18.47 6.72 -9.33
CA CYS A 140 17.75 7.60 -8.41
C CYS A 140 18.26 7.57 -6.94
N ARG A 141 19.02 6.54 -6.55
CA ARG A 141 19.72 6.51 -5.26
C ARG A 141 20.68 7.68 -5.03
N TYR A 142 21.22 8.25 -6.11
CA TYR A 142 22.13 9.40 -6.03
C TYR A 142 21.38 10.73 -5.82
N ASP A 143 20.06 10.74 -5.97
CA ASP A 143 19.23 11.91 -5.70
C ASP A 143 18.90 12.08 -4.22
N LEU A 144 19.19 11.08 -3.38
CA LEU A 144 18.89 11.13 -1.94
C LEU A 144 19.56 12.32 -1.25
N ALA A 145 20.77 12.71 -1.67
CA ALA A 145 21.42 13.89 -1.15
C ALA A 145 20.65 15.19 -1.44
N GLY A 146 20.11 15.33 -2.67
CA GLY A 146 19.29 16.49 -3.02
C GLY A 146 17.95 16.51 -2.28
N TRP A 147 17.37 15.36 -2.02
CA TRP A 147 16.17 15.26 -1.19
C TRP A 147 16.44 15.58 0.28
N GLN A 148 17.62 15.20 0.80
CA GLN A 148 18.08 15.60 2.13
C GLN A 148 18.27 17.10 2.23
N ASP A 149 18.94 17.72 1.25
CA ASP A 149 19.14 19.18 1.21
C ASP A 149 17.80 19.92 1.23
N LEU A 150 16.79 19.42 0.48
CA LEU A 150 15.44 19.98 0.49
C LEU A 150 14.75 19.79 1.84
N ALA A 151 14.89 18.62 2.46
CA ALA A 151 14.34 18.34 3.78
C ALA A 151 14.91 19.28 4.85
N ASP A 152 16.21 19.51 4.82
CA ASP A 152 16.91 20.42 5.74
C ASP A 152 16.51 21.89 5.50
N GLU A 153 16.36 22.30 4.23
CA GLU A 153 15.95 23.65 3.86
C GLU A 153 14.55 23.99 4.39
N LEU A 154 13.61 23.04 4.33
CA LEU A 154 12.19 23.26 4.64
C LEU A 154 11.74 22.69 5.99
N ALA A 155 12.67 22.23 6.83
CA ALA A 155 12.36 21.61 8.12
C ALA A 155 11.53 22.52 9.03
N ASP A 156 11.84 23.82 9.07
CA ASP A 156 11.13 24.81 9.88
C ASP A 156 9.76 25.23 9.29
N ASP A 157 9.51 24.87 8.03
CA ASP A 157 8.25 25.20 7.33
C ASP A 157 7.18 24.10 7.46
N GLY A 158 7.41 23.11 8.33
CA GLY A 158 6.48 21.99 8.54
C GLY A 158 6.42 21.04 7.34
N PHE A 159 7.55 20.85 6.66
CA PHE A 159 7.69 19.96 5.51
C PHE A 159 8.57 18.75 5.87
N VAL A 160 8.18 17.57 5.39
CA VAL A 160 8.92 16.32 5.61
C VAL A 160 9.09 15.58 4.29
N VAL A 161 10.33 15.23 3.96
CA VAL A 161 10.65 14.29 2.90
C VAL A 161 10.76 12.89 3.52
N ILE A 162 10.06 11.92 2.97
CA ILE A 162 10.07 10.52 3.40
C ILE A 162 10.52 9.68 2.21
N ALA A 163 11.75 9.21 2.25
CA ALA A 163 12.28 8.30 1.24
C ALA A 163 11.80 6.87 1.50
N VAL A 164 11.38 6.14 0.48
CA VAL A 164 10.91 4.77 0.59
C VAL A 164 11.64 3.89 -0.41
N ALA A 165 12.48 2.99 0.11
CA ALA A 165 13.22 2.02 -0.68
C ALA A 165 12.36 0.81 -1.00
N ILE A 166 12.30 0.42 -2.28
CA ILE A 166 11.53 -0.73 -2.75
C ILE A 166 12.41 -1.97 -3.00
N ASP A 167 13.58 -2.00 -2.42
CA ASP A 167 14.51 -3.12 -2.50
C ASP A 167 14.00 -4.32 -1.71
N GLN A 168 14.51 -5.51 -2.01
CA GLN A 168 14.16 -6.73 -1.27
C GLN A 168 14.99 -6.92 0.00
N ARG A 169 16.13 -6.24 0.12
CA ARG A 169 17.05 -6.37 1.25
C ARG A 169 17.51 -5.01 1.72
N ALA A 170 17.39 -4.76 3.01
CA ALA A 170 17.78 -3.49 3.63
C ALA A 170 19.29 -3.23 3.52
N GLU A 171 20.12 -4.31 3.48
CA GLU A 171 21.56 -4.20 3.35
C GLU A 171 22.00 -3.52 2.06
N ASP A 172 21.23 -3.67 0.97
CA ASP A 172 21.52 -3.06 -0.32
C ASP A 172 21.24 -1.56 -0.31
N VAL A 173 20.33 -1.10 0.55
CA VAL A 173 19.93 0.31 0.71
C VAL A 173 20.85 1.08 1.64
N ARG A 174 21.33 0.45 2.72
CA ARG A 174 22.13 1.09 3.79
C ARG A 174 23.26 1.98 3.30
N PRO A 175 24.10 1.59 2.31
CA PRO A 175 25.20 2.42 1.84
C PRO A 175 24.79 3.78 1.27
N PHE A 176 23.55 3.92 0.83
CA PHE A 176 22.99 5.14 0.24
C PHE A 176 22.17 5.97 1.25
N ALA A 177 21.73 5.34 2.33
CA ALA A 177 20.95 5.98 3.39
C ALA A 177 21.84 6.45 4.56
N ASP A 178 23.10 6.04 4.61
CA ASP A 178 24.01 6.39 5.69
C ASP A 178 24.27 7.91 5.72
N GLY A 179 24.11 8.50 6.90
CA GLY A 179 24.29 9.94 7.12
C GLY A 179 23.07 10.81 6.76
N LEU A 180 21.97 10.23 6.25
CA LEU A 180 20.73 10.96 6.03
C LEU A 180 19.99 11.15 7.36
N SER A 181 19.41 12.34 7.58
CA SER A 181 18.55 12.64 8.73
C SER A 181 17.06 12.53 8.41
N MET A 182 16.69 12.63 7.12
CA MET A 182 15.32 12.38 6.69
C MET A 182 14.93 10.91 6.88
N PRO A 183 13.66 10.60 7.15
CA PRO A 183 13.17 9.23 7.23
C PRO A 183 13.46 8.43 5.96
N VAL A 184 14.08 7.24 6.12
CA VAL A 184 14.27 6.27 5.04
C VAL A 184 13.55 4.97 5.43
N LEU A 185 12.42 4.70 4.80
CA LEU A 185 11.59 3.53 5.04
C LEU A 185 11.91 2.42 4.04
N PHE A 186 11.54 1.20 4.39
CA PHE A 186 11.85 0.01 3.64
C PHE A 186 10.56 -0.77 3.30
N ASP A 187 10.29 -0.94 2.01
CA ASP A 187 9.07 -1.57 1.49
C ASP A 187 9.39 -2.78 0.58
N PRO A 188 9.87 -3.90 1.15
CA PRO A 188 10.24 -5.09 0.37
C PRO A 188 9.02 -5.82 -0.25
N LEU A 189 7.82 -5.51 0.22
CA LEU A 189 6.58 -6.11 -0.27
C LEU A 189 5.81 -5.20 -1.22
N HIS A 190 6.38 -4.04 -1.56
CA HIS A 190 5.78 -3.07 -2.48
C HIS A 190 4.39 -2.55 -2.06
N LEU A 191 4.13 -2.48 -0.74
CA LEU A 191 2.86 -2.01 -0.18
C LEU A 191 2.56 -0.57 -0.63
N LEU A 192 3.54 0.33 -0.49
CA LEU A 192 3.37 1.74 -0.87
C LEU A 192 3.15 1.90 -2.37
N THR A 193 3.89 1.15 -3.20
CA THR A 193 3.73 1.19 -4.66
C THR A 193 2.34 0.74 -5.08
N GLU A 194 1.77 -0.25 -4.40
CA GLU A 194 0.41 -0.72 -4.58
C GLU A 194 -0.62 0.35 -4.15
N LEU A 195 -0.49 0.91 -2.94
CA LEU A 195 -1.42 1.88 -2.38
C LEU A 195 -1.51 3.15 -3.23
N TYR A 196 -0.38 3.62 -3.74
CA TYR A 196 -0.28 4.87 -4.50
C TYR A 196 -0.22 4.66 -6.02
N ALA A 197 -0.42 3.44 -6.51
CA ALA A 197 -0.36 3.09 -7.93
C ALA A 197 0.96 3.55 -8.60
N ILE A 198 2.09 3.35 -7.92
CA ILE A 198 3.41 3.70 -8.41
C ILE A 198 3.92 2.56 -9.31
N SER A 199 4.31 2.88 -10.53
CA SER A 199 4.75 1.89 -11.55
C SER A 199 6.23 1.95 -11.86
N ASN A 200 6.94 2.98 -11.43
CA ASN A 200 8.37 3.19 -11.68
C ASN A 200 9.05 3.95 -10.53
N VAL A 201 10.36 3.94 -10.48
CA VAL A 201 11.18 4.76 -9.61
C VAL A 201 12.19 5.57 -10.43
N PRO A 202 12.44 6.84 -10.06
CA PRO A 202 11.87 7.55 -8.91
C PRO A 202 10.44 8.03 -9.18
N THR A 203 9.61 7.96 -8.17
CA THR A 203 8.28 8.60 -8.20
C THR A 203 8.09 9.38 -6.90
N VAL A 204 7.51 10.56 -7.01
CA VAL A 204 7.14 11.39 -5.87
C VAL A 204 5.64 11.50 -5.72
N VAL A 205 5.18 11.56 -4.47
CA VAL A 205 3.79 11.81 -4.11
C VAL A 205 3.74 12.98 -3.14
N TRP A 206 2.92 13.98 -3.48
CA TRP A 206 2.75 15.18 -2.67
C TRP A 206 1.51 15.05 -1.79
N ILE A 207 1.69 15.20 -0.49
CA ILE A 207 0.61 15.09 0.49
C ILE A 207 0.59 16.36 1.34
N ASP A 208 -0.57 16.98 1.44
CA ASP A 208 -0.76 18.18 2.25
C ASP A 208 -0.89 17.88 3.76
N GLU A 209 -1.04 18.92 4.56
CA GLU A 209 -1.10 18.86 6.03
C GLU A 209 -2.33 18.09 6.53
N VAL A 210 -3.41 18.06 5.73
CA VAL A 210 -4.65 17.36 6.10
C VAL A 210 -4.71 15.94 5.56
N GLY A 211 -3.64 15.46 4.89
CA GLY A 211 -3.54 14.08 4.42
C GLY A 211 -4.11 13.86 3.02
N ARG A 212 -4.23 14.91 2.20
CA ARG A 212 -4.70 14.78 0.82
C ARG A 212 -3.54 14.79 -0.16
N ILE A 213 -3.67 14.00 -1.23
CA ILE A 213 -2.74 14.05 -2.35
C ILE A 213 -2.92 15.38 -3.07
N ALA A 214 -1.94 16.26 -2.94
CA ALA A 214 -2.00 17.61 -3.48
C ALA A 214 -1.72 17.67 -4.99
N ARG A 215 -1.03 16.65 -5.54
CA ARG A 215 -0.66 16.58 -6.96
C ARG A 215 -0.64 15.12 -7.42
N PRO A 216 -0.87 14.86 -8.73
CA PRO A 216 -0.65 13.53 -9.32
C PRO A 216 0.78 13.05 -9.10
N ASN A 217 0.94 11.73 -8.99
CA ASN A 217 2.26 11.10 -8.96
C ASN A 217 3.08 11.54 -10.18
N ALA A 218 4.34 11.88 -9.95
CA ALA A 218 5.23 12.33 -11.00
C ALA A 218 6.63 11.71 -10.82
N GLU A 219 7.29 11.48 -11.95
CA GLU A 219 8.73 11.25 -11.94
C GLU A 219 9.43 12.58 -11.62
N ALA A 220 10.27 12.59 -10.60
CA ALA A 220 11.02 13.77 -10.22
C ALA A 220 12.37 13.40 -9.61
N PHE A 221 13.35 14.25 -9.82
CA PHE A 221 14.72 14.07 -9.40
C PHE A 221 15.09 15.14 -8.37
N GLY A 222 15.84 14.75 -7.35
CA GLY A 222 16.38 15.67 -6.33
C GLY A 222 17.63 16.43 -6.80
N THR A 223 18.29 15.94 -7.87
CA THR A 223 19.51 16.53 -8.46
C THR A 223 19.45 16.49 -9.97
N ASP A 224 20.34 17.20 -10.64
CA ASP A 224 20.52 17.18 -12.11
C ASP A 224 21.49 16.09 -12.59
N THR A 225 21.83 15.13 -11.73
CA THR A 225 22.82 14.07 -12.03
C THR A 225 22.49 13.32 -13.33
N PHE A 226 21.21 13.16 -13.65
CA PHE A 226 20.75 12.45 -14.84
C PHE A 226 20.07 13.34 -15.87
N ALA A 227 20.11 14.66 -15.72
CA ALA A 227 19.42 15.59 -16.61
C ALA A 227 19.83 15.43 -18.08
N GLU A 228 21.09 15.15 -18.37
CA GLU A 228 21.57 14.91 -19.74
C GLU A 228 20.96 13.67 -20.39
N PHE A 229 20.61 12.63 -19.60
CA PHE A 229 20.02 11.38 -20.11
C PHE A 229 18.51 11.42 -20.14
N THR A 230 17.88 12.05 -19.12
CA THR A 230 16.43 12.05 -18.95
C THR A 230 15.77 13.24 -19.63
N GLY A 231 16.52 14.32 -19.86
CA GLY A 231 16.01 15.62 -20.28
C GLY A 231 15.19 16.33 -19.20
N ALA A 232 15.17 15.79 -17.97
CA ALA A 232 14.45 16.37 -16.84
C ALA A 232 15.44 17.07 -15.89
N GLU A 233 15.19 18.37 -15.67
CA GLU A 233 15.90 19.16 -14.67
C GLU A 233 15.17 19.08 -13.33
N SER A 234 15.91 19.08 -12.22
CA SER A 234 15.35 19.04 -10.86
C SER A 234 14.71 20.36 -10.44
N SER A 235 15.28 21.48 -10.90
CA SER A 235 14.90 22.84 -10.47
C SER A 235 13.42 23.16 -10.60
N PRO A 236 12.69 22.85 -11.71
CA PRO A 236 11.26 23.16 -11.80
C PRO A 236 10.43 22.48 -10.73
N HIS A 237 10.77 21.22 -10.39
CA HIS A 237 10.08 20.48 -9.37
C HIS A 237 10.39 21.03 -7.97
N LEU A 238 11.64 21.26 -7.67
CA LEU A 238 12.08 21.80 -6.37
C LEU A 238 11.54 23.22 -6.11
N GLU A 239 11.44 24.06 -7.13
CA GLU A 239 10.79 25.36 -7.02
C GLU A 239 9.31 25.28 -6.71
N LEU A 240 8.63 24.24 -7.21
CA LEU A 240 7.21 23.98 -6.89
C LEU A 240 7.02 23.52 -5.45
N VAL A 241 8.01 22.81 -4.87
CA VAL A 241 7.98 22.40 -3.44
C VAL A 241 8.10 23.61 -2.53
N ARG A 242 8.94 24.60 -2.91
CA ARG A 242 9.22 25.80 -2.12
C ARG A 242 8.07 26.83 -2.10
N ARG A 243 7.01 26.60 -2.87
CA ARG A 243 5.81 27.48 -2.94
C ARG A 243 4.67 26.97 -2.08
#